data_f81337e474a49953798d5ab5106c8f96
#
_entry.id   f81337e474a49953798d5ab5106c8f96
#
_cell.length_a   1.000
_cell.length_b   1.000
_cell.length_c   1.000
_cell.angle_alpha   90.00
_cell.angle_beta   90.00
_cell.angle_gamma   90.00
#
_symmetry.space_group_name_H-M   'P 1'
#
loop_
_entity.id
_entity.type
_entity.pdbx_description
1 polymer ?
#
loop_
_entity_poly.entity_id
_entity_poly.type
_entity_poly.pdbx_seq_one_letter_code
_entity_poly.pdbx_strand_id
1 'polypeptide(L)'
;DFTASYSKSDAKKSLGLDKSKKYILISGGSMGAGKVGLAIKILHDRFRNDKSICFIVICGSNKKLYSFINKHYSDNVIPLEFTGDIAKYMKASDIFISKPGGLSSTEALVSGTPLIHISPIPGCETHNMNYFSKKGYCIPVKKIYKELIPAINMLLNNNTDSDADKYNANATKDICDFCESLTDSKKYN
;
A
#
# COMPACT_ATOMS: atom_id res chain seq x y z
N ASP A 1 -8.78 -9.28 -6.22
CA ASP A 1 -7.92 -9.72 -7.30
C ASP A 1 -6.99 -8.58 -7.73
N PHE A 2 -5.70 -8.67 -7.36
CA PHE A 2 -4.70 -7.60 -7.56
C PHE A 2 -4.22 -7.50 -9.01
N THR A 3 -4.41 -8.54 -9.81
CA THR A 3 -4.03 -8.60 -11.24
C THR A 3 -5.15 -8.17 -12.19
N ALA A 4 -6.28 -7.70 -11.63
CA ALA A 4 -7.44 -7.35 -12.45
C ALA A 4 -7.11 -6.22 -13.45
N SER A 5 -7.55 -6.39 -14.69
CA SER A 5 -7.25 -5.53 -15.84
C SER A 5 -8.05 -4.22 -15.90
N TYR A 6 -8.89 -3.91 -14.88
CA TYR A 6 -9.65 -2.67 -14.87
C TYR A 6 -8.77 -1.44 -14.54
N SER A 7 -9.15 -0.31 -15.10
CA SER A 7 -8.41 0.94 -14.93
C SER A 7 -8.56 1.54 -13.52
N LYS A 8 -7.64 2.45 -13.15
CA LYS A 8 -7.76 3.26 -11.93
C LYS A 8 -9.10 4.02 -11.89
N SER A 9 -9.57 4.54 -13.03
CA SER A 9 -10.85 5.24 -13.14
C SER A 9 -12.04 4.32 -12.85
N ASP A 10 -11.99 3.06 -13.31
CA ASP A 10 -13.06 2.09 -13.05
C ASP A 10 -13.05 1.65 -11.60
N ALA A 11 -11.87 1.47 -11.00
CA ALA A 11 -11.73 1.20 -9.57
C ALA A 11 -12.33 2.33 -8.73
N LYS A 12 -12.01 3.60 -9.02
CA LYS A 12 -12.62 4.76 -8.35
C LYS A 12 -14.14 4.76 -8.49
N LYS A 13 -14.66 4.51 -9.70
CA LYS A 13 -16.10 4.45 -9.95
C LYS A 13 -16.78 3.35 -9.14
N SER A 14 -16.21 2.14 -9.10
CA SER A 14 -16.78 1.01 -8.37
C SER A 14 -16.83 1.22 -6.85
N LEU A 15 -15.95 2.06 -6.32
CA LEU A 15 -15.86 2.42 -4.91
C LEU A 15 -16.63 3.71 -4.56
N GLY A 16 -17.31 4.34 -5.54
CA GLY A 16 -17.98 5.63 -5.34
C GLY A 16 -17.03 6.80 -5.06
N LEU A 17 -15.76 6.69 -5.47
CA LEU A 17 -14.76 7.71 -5.27
C LEU A 17 -14.76 8.74 -6.39
N ASP A 18 -14.47 10.00 -6.04
CA ASP A 18 -14.36 11.10 -7.00
C ASP A 18 -13.15 10.90 -7.92
N LYS A 19 -13.40 10.82 -9.24
CA LYS A 19 -12.34 10.56 -10.23
C LYS A 19 -11.33 11.70 -10.34
N SER A 20 -11.72 12.93 -10.01
CA SER A 20 -10.88 14.12 -10.09
C SER A 20 -9.85 14.22 -8.96
N LYS A 21 -10.05 13.48 -7.87
CA LYS A 21 -9.19 13.51 -6.69
C LYS A 21 -8.06 12.48 -6.76
N LYS A 22 -6.94 12.82 -6.12
CA LYS A 22 -5.85 11.88 -5.83
C LYS A 22 -6.10 11.19 -4.50
N TYR A 23 -5.88 9.89 -4.45
CA TYR A 23 -6.10 9.08 -3.25
C TYR A 23 -4.79 8.51 -2.73
N ILE A 24 -4.54 8.70 -1.44
CA ILE A 24 -3.43 8.09 -0.73
C ILE A 24 -4.00 7.05 0.22
N LEU A 25 -3.76 5.77 -0.09
CA LEU A 25 -4.17 4.65 0.74
C LEU A 25 -3.15 4.42 1.84
N ILE A 26 -3.62 4.21 3.07
CA ILE A 26 -2.76 3.99 4.24
C ILE A 26 -3.24 2.76 4.98
N SER A 27 -2.34 1.82 5.27
CA SER A 27 -2.68 0.62 6.01
C SER A 27 -1.58 0.19 6.98
N GLY A 28 -1.98 -0.18 8.19
CA GLY A 28 -1.13 -0.84 9.18
C GLY A 28 -1.22 -2.36 9.17
N GLY A 29 -1.76 -2.94 8.08
CA GLY A 29 -2.10 -4.36 8.00
C GLY A 29 -3.40 -4.69 8.72
N SER A 30 -3.72 -5.97 8.86
CA SER A 30 -4.99 -6.46 9.43
C SER A 30 -5.30 -5.94 10.84
N MET A 31 -4.29 -5.66 11.62
CA MET A 31 -4.41 -5.14 13.00
C MET A 31 -4.35 -3.60 13.09
N GLY A 32 -4.24 -2.88 11.98
CA GLY A 32 -4.07 -1.43 11.98
C GLY A 32 -2.87 -0.97 12.82
N ALA A 33 -1.78 -1.74 12.79
CA ALA A 33 -0.61 -1.52 13.63
C ALA A 33 0.38 -0.50 13.05
N GLY A 34 1.36 -0.09 13.86
CA GLY A 34 2.41 0.84 13.45
C GLY A 34 2.04 2.31 13.61
N LYS A 35 2.77 3.19 12.92
CA LYS A 35 2.61 4.64 13.06
C LYS A 35 1.52 5.23 12.13
N VAL A 36 0.45 4.47 11.86
CA VAL A 36 -0.65 4.91 10.98
C VAL A 36 -1.27 6.22 11.47
N GLY A 37 -1.63 6.29 12.76
CA GLY A 37 -2.21 7.51 13.34
C GLY A 37 -1.27 8.73 13.26
N LEU A 38 0.05 8.51 13.40
CA LEU A 38 1.04 9.57 13.23
C LEU A 38 1.16 10.00 11.77
N ALA A 39 1.18 9.04 10.83
CA ALA A 39 1.19 9.35 9.41
C ALA A 39 -0.01 10.21 9.02
N ILE A 40 -1.22 9.81 9.44
CA ILE A 40 -2.44 10.57 9.16
C ILE A 40 -2.36 11.99 9.73
N LYS A 41 -1.90 12.16 10.97
CA LYS A 41 -1.75 13.48 11.55
C LYS A 41 -0.86 14.38 10.69
N ILE A 42 0.33 13.89 10.32
CA ILE A 42 1.29 14.65 9.48
C ILE A 42 0.67 15.01 8.13
N LEU A 43 -0.01 14.06 7.50
CA LEU A 43 -0.62 14.24 6.18
C LEU A 43 -1.80 15.19 6.23
N HIS A 44 -2.69 15.04 7.20
CA HIS A 44 -3.81 15.95 7.39
C HIS A 44 -3.32 17.37 7.67
N ASP A 45 -2.37 17.57 8.57
CA ASP A 45 -1.83 18.89 8.88
C ASP A 45 -1.22 19.57 7.63
N ARG A 46 -0.63 18.79 6.73
CA ARG A 46 0.00 19.31 5.50
C ARG A 46 -0.98 19.56 4.36
N PHE A 47 -2.01 18.70 4.20
CA PHE A 47 -2.89 18.68 3.03
C PHE A 47 -4.35 18.99 3.33
N ARG A 48 -4.72 19.39 4.54
CA ARG A 48 -6.13 19.67 4.93
C ARG A 48 -6.82 20.72 4.06
N ASN A 49 -6.06 21.66 3.50
CA ASN A 49 -6.59 22.71 2.62
C ASN A 49 -6.57 22.32 1.14
N ASP A 50 -5.96 21.19 0.78
CA ASP A 50 -5.91 20.69 -0.59
C ASP A 50 -7.06 19.71 -0.81
N LYS A 51 -8.15 20.20 -1.40
CA LYS A 51 -9.35 19.38 -1.66
C LYS A 51 -9.16 18.37 -2.78
N SER A 52 -8.06 18.43 -3.53
CA SER A 52 -7.75 17.47 -4.58
C SER A 52 -7.15 16.17 -4.05
N ILE A 53 -6.72 16.14 -2.77
CA ILE A 53 -6.09 14.97 -2.13
C ILE A 53 -7.01 14.42 -1.05
N CYS A 54 -7.26 13.11 -1.09
CA CYS A 54 -7.98 12.37 -0.07
C CYS A 54 -7.15 11.21 0.46
N PHE A 55 -7.33 10.92 1.74
CA PHE A 55 -6.66 9.80 2.44
C PHE A 55 -7.68 8.70 2.72
N ILE A 56 -7.39 7.48 2.31
CA ILE A 56 -8.17 6.30 2.68
C ILE A 56 -7.35 5.52 3.70
N VAL A 57 -7.91 5.29 4.89
CA VAL A 57 -7.20 4.65 5.99
C VAL A 57 -7.85 3.33 6.35
N ILE A 58 -7.17 2.24 6.06
CA ILE A 58 -7.63 0.91 6.48
C ILE A 58 -7.16 0.66 7.91
N CYS A 59 -8.10 0.70 8.83
CA CYS A 59 -7.88 0.50 10.25
C CYS A 59 -7.85 -0.98 10.65
N GLY A 60 -8.30 -1.88 9.76
CA GLY A 60 -8.39 -3.31 10.05
C GLY A 60 -9.28 -3.58 11.27
N SER A 61 -8.80 -4.41 12.19
CA SER A 61 -9.51 -4.71 13.45
C SER A 61 -9.35 -3.64 14.54
N ASN A 62 -8.61 -2.56 14.29
CA ASN A 62 -8.34 -1.50 15.26
C ASN A 62 -9.50 -0.49 15.36
N LYS A 63 -10.56 -0.86 16.08
CA LYS A 63 -11.72 0.00 16.31
C LYS A 63 -11.40 1.33 16.99
N LYS A 64 -10.36 1.36 17.84
CA LYS A 64 -9.92 2.62 18.49
C LYS A 64 -9.34 3.60 17.46
N LEU A 65 -8.52 3.12 16.55
CA LEU A 65 -7.97 3.92 15.45
C LEU A 65 -9.10 4.43 14.54
N TYR A 66 -10.03 3.55 14.15
CA TYR A 66 -11.19 3.92 13.34
C TYR A 66 -12.01 5.04 13.99
N SER A 67 -12.43 4.85 15.24
CA SER A 67 -13.22 5.86 15.98
C SER A 67 -12.47 7.17 16.16
N PHE A 68 -11.16 7.10 16.41
CA PHE A 68 -10.32 8.29 16.54
C PHE A 68 -10.26 9.07 15.23
N ILE A 69 -10.01 8.40 14.10
CA ILE A 69 -9.92 9.04 12.77
C ILE A 69 -11.29 9.63 12.40
N ASN A 70 -12.35 8.86 12.53
CA ASN A 70 -13.71 9.30 12.19
C ASN A 70 -14.17 10.52 12.99
N LYS A 71 -13.69 10.65 14.24
CA LYS A 71 -14.02 11.78 15.09
C LYS A 71 -13.23 13.05 14.77
N HIS A 72 -11.96 12.92 14.35
CA HIS A 72 -11.02 14.06 14.31
C HIS A 72 -10.62 14.49 12.88
N TYR A 73 -10.92 13.68 11.86
CA TYR A 73 -10.47 13.92 10.48
C TYR A 73 -11.61 13.65 9.50
N SER A 74 -12.56 14.61 9.36
CA SER A 74 -13.76 14.41 8.54
C SER A 74 -13.66 14.89 7.10
N ASP A 75 -12.78 15.85 6.79
CA ASP A 75 -12.90 16.60 5.52
C ASP A 75 -12.26 15.89 4.32
N ASN A 76 -11.11 15.24 4.51
CA ASN A 76 -10.38 14.56 3.42
C ASN A 76 -9.83 13.20 3.84
N VAL A 77 -10.34 12.61 4.91
CA VAL A 77 -9.92 11.30 5.41
C VAL A 77 -11.13 10.36 5.48
N ILE A 78 -11.02 9.23 4.81
CA ILE A 78 -12.04 8.17 4.77
C ILE A 78 -11.51 6.98 5.58
N PRO A 79 -11.93 6.81 6.85
CA PRO A 79 -11.55 5.63 7.60
C PRO A 79 -12.37 4.42 7.15
N LEU A 80 -11.71 3.30 7.02
CA LEU A 80 -12.33 2.00 6.75
C LEU A 80 -11.96 1.02 7.86
N GLU A 81 -12.89 0.20 8.28
CA GLU A 81 -12.62 -0.98 9.08
C GLU A 81 -11.91 -2.04 8.22
N PHE A 82 -12.06 -3.32 8.56
CA PHE A 82 -11.59 -4.40 7.71
C PHE A 82 -12.39 -4.42 6.39
N THR A 83 -11.69 -4.55 5.26
CA THR A 83 -12.31 -4.64 3.94
C THR A 83 -11.73 -5.79 3.13
N GLY A 84 -12.59 -6.50 2.40
CA GLY A 84 -12.21 -7.49 1.39
C GLY A 84 -11.83 -6.86 0.04
N ASP A 85 -12.14 -5.56 -0.17
CA ASP A 85 -11.92 -4.86 -1.43
C ASP A 85 -10.55 -4.17 -1.54
N ILE A 86 -9.56 -4.62 -0.76
CA ILE A 86 -8.23 -3.98 -0.70
C ILE A 86 -7.58 -3.82 -2.09
N ALA A 87 -7.76 -4.80 -2.98
CA ALA A 87 -7.26 -4.74 -4.34
C ALA A 87 -7.86 -3.56 -5.13
N LYS A 88 -9.16 -3.31 -4.99
CA LYS A 88 -9.81 -2.17 -5.63
C LYS A 88 -9.32 -0.84 -5.06
N TYR A 89 -9.17 -0.75 -3.74
CA TYR A 89 -8.62 0.44 -3.09
C TYR A 89 -7.18 0.71 -3.49
N MET A 90 -6.34 -0.31 -3.60
CA MET A 90 -4.97 -0.16 -4.13
C MET A 90 -5.00 0.37 -5.56
N LYS A 91 -5.78 -0.26 -6.45
CA LYS A 91 -5.89 0.15 -7.86
C LYS A 91 -6.46 1.56 -8.02
N ALA A 92 -7.37 1.99 -7.16
CA ALA A 92 -7.95 3.34 -7.15
C ALA A 92 -6.99 4.42 -6.66
N SER A 93 -5.94 4.02 -5.92
CA SER A 93 -5.04 4.95 -5.24
C SER A 93 -3.85 5.37 -6.08
N ASP A 94 -3.33 6.56 -5.80
CA ASP A 94 -2.14 7.12 -6.44
C ASP A 94 -0.87 6.80 -5.67
N ILE A 95 -1.00 6.55 -4.36
CA ILE A 95 0.09 6.13 -3.47
C ILE A 95 -0.47 5.16 -2.43
N PHE A 96 0.29 4.12 -2.10
CA PHE A 96 0.03 3.27 -0.95
C PHE A 96 1.14 3.44 0.11
N ILE A 97 0.72 3.73 1.34
CA ILE A 97 1.61 3.85 2.49
C ILE A 97 1.35 2.69 3.44
N SER A 98 2.35 1.88 3.69
CA SER A 98 2.23 0.74 4.59
C SER A 98 3.50 0.46 5.39
N LYS A 99 3.37 -0.39 6.40
CA LYS A 99 4.54 -1.06 6.96
C LYS A 99 5.09 -2.09 5.95
N PRO A 100 6.37 -2.46 5.99
CA PRO A 100 7.00 -3.35 5.01
C PRO A 100 6.59 -4.82 5.18
N GLY A 101 5.30 -5.11 5.14
CA GLY A 101 4.77 -6.47 5.13
C GLY A 101 4.96 -7.14 3.76
N GLY A 102 5.38 -8.41 3.73
CA GLY A 102 5.63 -9.11 2.46
C GLY A 102 4.41 -9.12 1.55
N LEU A 103 3.25 -9.52 2.04
CA LEU A 103 2.02 -9.61 1.24
C LEU A 103 1.58 -8.25 0.70
N SER A 104 1.34 -7.27 1.57
CA SER A 104 0.84 -5.96 1.14
C SER A 104 1.80 -5.21 0.23
N SER A 105 3.11 -5.42 0.39
CA SER A 105 4.11 -4.85 -0.52
C SER A 105 4.06 -5.48 -1.91
N THR A 106 3.90 -6.80 -1.99
CA THR A 106 3.73 -7.53 -3.25
C THR A 106 2.41 -7.17 -3.92
N GLU A 107 1.33 -7.08 -3.16
CA GLU A 107 0.00 -6.67 -3.64
C GLU A 107 0.04 -5.27 -4.27
N ALA A 108 0.76 -4.32 -3.65
CA ALA A 108 0.94 -2.98 -4.20
C ALA A 108 1.70 -2.99 -5.53
N LEU A 109 2.77 -3.79 -5.64
CA LEU A 109 3.52 -3.94 -6.90
C LEU A 109 2.64 -4.51 -8.01
N VAL A 110 1.93 -5.61 -7.74
CA VAL A 110 1.04 -6.26 -8.71
C VAL A 110 -0.09 -5.33 -9.15
N SER A 111 -0.62 -4.52 -8.23
CA SER A 111 -1.65 -3.51 -8.54
C SER A 111 -1.11 -2.33 -9.34
N GLY A 112 0.20 -2.20 -9.45
CA GLY A 112 0.83 -1.04 -10.04
C GLY A 112 0.71 0.23 -9.20
N THR A 113 0.59 0.12 -7.88
CA THR A 113 0.39 1.26 -6.98
C THR A 113 1.73 1.67 -6.36
N PRO A 114 2.19 2.92 -6.57
CA PRO A 114 3.43 3.43 -5.96
C PRO A 114 3.43 3.25 -4.44
N LEU A 115 4.55 2.75 -3.90
CA LEU A 115 4.62 2.28 -2.52
C LEU A 115 5.58 3.10 -1.66
N ILE A 116 5.12 3.52 -0.48
CA ILE A 116 5.95 4.10 0.57
C ILE A 116 5.94 3.16 1.77
N HIS A 117 7.11 2.74 2.22
CA HIS A 117 7.26 1.97 3.45
C HIS A 117 7.55 2.88 4.65
N ILE A 118 6.78 2.69 5.72
CA ILE A 118 6.98 3.40 6.99
C ILE A 118 7.14 2.41 8.15
N SER A 119 7.90 2.80 9.17
CA SER A 119 7.90 2.16 10.50
C SER A 119 8.07 0.64 10.49
N PRO A 120 9.17 0.10 9.95
CA PRO A 120 9.42 -1.33 9.99
C PRO A 120 9.56 -1.83 11.42
N ILE A 121 9.01 -3.01 11.70
CA ILE A 121 9.35 -3.76 12.90
C ILE A 121 10.74 -4.37 12.68
N PRO A 122 11.66 -4.27 13.67
CA PRO A 122 12.98 -4.87 13.56
C PRO A 122 12.93 -6.36 13.18
N GLY A 123 13.84 -6.79 12.32
CA GLY A 123 13.87 -8.14 11.77
C GLY A 123 13.26 -8.22 10.36
N CYS A 124 12.25 -9.04 10.16
CA CYS A 124 11.69 -9.36 8.86
C CYS A 124 11.24 -8.12 8.06
N GLU A 125 10.54 -7.18 8.71
CA GLU A 125 10.06 -5.97 8.01
C GLU A 125 11.21 -5.03 7.62
N THR A 126 12.30 -4.98 8.41
CA THR A 126 13.50 -4.22 8.02
C THR A 126 14.16 -4.84 6.79
N HIS A 127 14.23 -6.17 6.70
CA HIS A 127 14.75 -6.85 5.52
C HIS A 127 13.87 -6.59 4.29
N ASN A 128 12.56 -6.68 4.43
CA ASN A 128 11.63 -6.37 3.36
C ASN A 128 11.79 -4.93 2.86
N MET A 129 11.82 -3.94 3.77
CA MET A 129 12.03 -2.54 3.39
C MET A 129 13.33 -2.36 2.59
N ASN A 130 14.42 -2.96 3.04
CA ASN A 130 15.72 -2.87 2.36
C ASN A 130 15.68 -3.54 0.98
N TYR A 131 15.06 -4.71 0.87
CA TYR A 131 14.92 -5.43 -0.40
C TYR A 131 14.11 -4.61 -1.41
N PHE A 132 12.90 -4.17 -1.04
CA PHE A 132 12.02 -3.42 -1.92
C PHE A 132 12.63 -2.07 -2.33
N SER A 133 13.30 -1.39 -1.39
CA SER A 133 13.99 -0.14 -1.67
C SER A 133 15.17 -0.33 -2.62
N LYS A 134 16.01 -1.36 -2.41
CA LYS A 134 17.16 -1.66 -3.28
C LYS A 134 16.73 -1.99 -4.71
N LYS A 135 15.55 -2.60 -4.88
CA LYS A 135 14.95 -2.89 -6.18
C LYS A 135 14.23 -1.70 -6.82
N GLY A 136 14.11 -0.56 -6.12
CA GLY A 136 13.35 0.59 -6.60
C GLY A 136 11.83 0.43 -6.52
N TYR A 137 11.34 -0.56 -5.79
CA TYR A 137 9.91 -0.86 -5.68
C TYR A 137 9.18 -0.05 -4.63
N CYS A 138 9.88 0.61 -3.72
CA CYS A 138 9.29 1.48 -2.72
C CYS A 138 10.21 2.65 -2.36
N ILE A 139 9.63 3.70 -1.80
CA ILE A 139 10.38 4.75 -1.10
C ILE A 139 10.40 4.41 0.39
N PRO A 140 11.57 4.15 0.99
CA PRO A 140 11.69 3.88 2.42
C PRO A 140 11.66 5.18 3.21
N VAL A 141 10.75 5.30 4.17
CA VAL A 141 10.65 6.41 5.12
C VAL A 141 11.05 5.93 6.50
N LYS A 142 12.26 6.25 6.92
CA LYS A 142 12.83 5.89 8.23
C LYS A 142 12.49 6.95 9.29
N LYS A 143 12.56 8.23 8.91
CA LYS A 143 12.27 9.38 9.78
C LYS A 143 10.98 10.05 9.33
N ILE A 144 9.83 9.55 9.84
CA ILE A 144 8.49 9.90 9.36
C ILE A 144 8.24 11.41 9.30
N TYR A 145 8.66 12.18 10.30
CA TYR A 145 8.48 13.64 10.33
C TYR A 145 9.27 14.40 9.26
N LYS A 146 10.38 13.84 8.79
CA LYS A 146 11.27 14.52 7.82
C LYS A 146 11.08 14.02 6.40
N GLU A 147 10.76 12.74 6.23
CA GLU A 147 10.86 12.05 4.94
C GLU A 147 9.50 11.77 4.31
N LEU A 148 8.39 11.71 5.09
CA LEU A 148 7.09 11.32 4.57
C LEU A 148 6.55 12.30 3.52
N ILE A 149 6.54 13.59 3.84
CA ILE A 149 6.03 14.62 2.92
C ILE A 149 6.87 14.72 1.64
N PRO A 150 8.23 14.78 1.70
CA PRO A 150 9.06 14.71 0.49
C PRO A 150 8.79 13.49 -0.38
N ALA A 151 8.63 12.30 0.21
CA ALA A 151 8.33 11.06 -0.51
C ALA A 151 6.99 11.15 -1.26
N ILE A 152 5.97 11.69 -0.62
CA ILE A 152 4.65 11.88 -1.24
C ILE A 152 4.74 12.90 -2.38
N ASN A 153 5.35 14.05 -2.16
CA ASN A 153 5.49 15.06 -3.20
C ASN A 153 6.25 14.54 -4.42
N MET A 154 7.29 13.72 -4.20
CA MET A 154 8.03 13.06 -5.28
C MET A 154 7.11 12.18 -6.12
N LEU A 155 6.29 11.33 -5.50
CA LEU A 155 5.38 10.43 -6.23
C LEU A 155 4.20 11.16 -6.87
N LEU A 156 3.67 12.21 -6.25
CA LEU A 156 2.56 12.99 -6.81
C LEU A 156 2.98 13.85 -8.03
N ASN A 157 4.24 14.28 -8.08
CA ASN A 157 4.77 15.11 -9.16
C ASN A 157 5.33 14.27 -10.32
N ASN A 158 5.82 13.08 -10.04
CA ASN A 158 6.24 12.15 -11.06
C ASN A 158 5.01 11.32 -11.46
N ASN A 159 4.55 11.45 -12.71
CA ASN A 159 3.61 10.48 -13.29
C ASN A 159 4.36 9.16 -13.48
N THR A 160 4.71 8.50 -12.37
CA THR A 160 5.29 7.16 -12.41
C THR A 160 4.17 6.19 -12.72
N ASP A 161 4.02 5.87 -14.01
CA ASP A 161 3.45 4.57 -14.35
C ASP A 161 4.34 3.55 -13.66
N SER A 162 3.78 2.86 -12.68
CA SER A 162 4.53 1.88 -11.92
C SER A 162 4.97 0.77 -12.87
N ASP A 163 6.21 0.38 -12.78
CA ASP A 163 6.79 -0.77 -13.47
C ASP A 163 6.13 -2.11 -13.03
N ALA A 164 4.81 -2.21 -13.12
CA ALA A 164 4.05 -3.41 -12.81
C ALA A 164 4.52 -4.61 -13.63
N ASP A 165 5.05 -4.34 -14.83
CA ASP A 165 5.62 -5.36 -15.74
C ASP A 165 6.91 -6.01 -15.22
N LYS A 166 7.53 -5.46 -14.16
CA LYS A 166 8.76 -6.03 -13.57
C LYS A 166 8.51 -7.12 -12.54
N TYR A 167 7.26 -7.38 -12.19
CA TYR A 167 6.94 -8.39 -11.18
C TYR A 167 6.53 -9.71 -11.83
N ASN A 168 7.16 -10.82 -11.39
CA ASN A 168 6.79 -12.16 -11.85
C ASN A 168 5.43 -12.57 -11.28
N ALA A 169 4.36 -12.41 -12.07
CA ALA A 169 3.00 -12.82 -11.70
C ALA A 169 2.86 -14.36 -11.57
N ASN A 170 3.85 -15.14 -12.04
CA ASN A 170 3.84 -16.60 -12.04
C ASN A 170 4.60 -17.22 -10.85
N ALA A 171 5.03 -16.43 -9.86
CA ALA A 171 5.86 -16.91 -8.75
C ALA A 171 5.26 -18.13 -8.02
N THR A 172 3.93 -18.18 -7.86
CA THR A 172 3.25 -19.35 -7.26
C THR A 172 3.43 -20.59 -8.10
N LYS A 173 3.26 -20.47 -9.42
CA LYS A 173 3.47 -21.60 -10.36
C LYS A 173 4.91 -22.05 -10.32
N ASP A 174 5.88 -21.13 -10.40
CA ASP A 174 7.30 -21.44 -10.37
C ASP A 174 7.70 -22.18 -9.07
N ILE A 175 7.11 -21.81 -7.94
CA ILE A 175 7.32 -22.50 -6.65
C ILE A 175 6.72 -23.91 -6.70
N CYS A 176 5.51 -24.07 -7.22
CA CYS A 176 4.87 -25.39 -7.37
C CYS A 176 5.68 -26.29 -8.28
N ASP A 177 6.06 -25.81 -9.47
CA ASP A 177 6.87 -26.55 -10.44
C ASP A 177 8.21 -26.98 -9.84
N PHE A 178 8.84 -26.09 -9.06
CA PHE A 178 10.08 -26.44 -8.33
C PHE A 178 9.84 -27.52 -7.27
N CYS A 179 8.79 -27.43 -6.47
CA CYS A 179 8.46 -28.44 -5.47
C CYS A 179 8.17 -29.82 -6.11
N GLU A 180 7.45 -29.83 -7.23
CA GLU A 180 7.17 -31.06 -7.99
C GLU A 180 8.45 -31.69 -8.52
N SER A 181 9.38 -30.89 -9.06
CA SER A 181 10.68 -31.37 -9.54
C SER A 181 11.49 -32.06 -8.44
N LEU A 182 11.39 -31.61 -7.18
CA LEU A 182 12.08 -32.22 -6.04
C LEU A 182 11.46 -33.58 -5.64
N THR A 183 10.16 -33.76 -5.87
CA THR A 183 9.49 -35.03 -5.57
C THR A 183 9.77 -36.09 -6.62
N ASP A 184 9.87 -35.69 -7.89
CA ASP A 184 10.18 -36.61 -9.00
C ASP A 184 11.63 -37.12 -8.94
N SER A 185 12.57 -36.26 -8.47
CA SER A 185 13.98 -36.68 -8.28
C SER A 185 14.19 -37.73 -7.19
N LYS A 186 13.23 -37.91 -6.24
CA LYS A 186 13.30 -38.93 -5.19
C LYS A 186 12.77 -40.30 -5.61
N LYS A 187 12.19 -40.44 -6.81
CA LYS A 187 11.68 -41.74 -7.31
C LYS A 187 12.75 -42.61 -7.94
N TYR A 188 14.00 -42.13 -8.07
CA TYR A 188 15.09 -42.80 -8.78
C TYR A 188 16.34 -43.09 -7.94
N ASN A 189 16.24 -43.05 -6.57
CA ASN A 189 17.31 -43.49 -5.66
C ASN A 189 16.83 -44.60 -4.75
#